data_508be3489b4245b0b91cf37faa68dddd
#
_entry.id   508be3489b4245b0b91cf37faa68dddd
#
_cell.length_a   1.000
_cell.length_b   1.000
_cell.length_c   1.000
_cell.angle_alpha   90.00
_cell.angle_beta   90.00
_cell.angle_gamma   90.00
#
_symmetry.space_group_name_H-M   'P 1'
#
loop_
_entity.id
_entity.type
_entity.pdbx_description
1 polymer ?
#
loop_
_entity_poly.entity_id
_entity_poly.type
_entity_poly.pdbx_seq_one_letter_code
_entity_poly.pdbx_strand_id
1 'polypeptide(L)'
;MDRLAFKSREIEESVDVYFFRRFGIVFALAARAIGMSPTGVTFVAMAAGAMGGALLAWPQYAMLGVALLVMHGVLDSSDGQLARLTGNSTEFGRMMDGVAGYVTHIAMYFGILASGLSRGWGWELAVLMVLAGLSTIVHAQMYDYHRSAYVAYVTKGEPPPAVVGTPNTGIVGAYEAMQRV
;
A
#
# COMPACT_ATOMS: atom_id res chain seq x y z
N MET A 1 15.63 5.44 -19.41
CA MET A 1 15.44 4.96 -18.02
C MET A 1 14.16 5.50 -17.35
N ASP A 2 13.71 6.71 -17.71
CA ASP A 2 12.58 7.36 -17.03
C ASP A 2 11.21 6.65 -17.14
N ARG A 3 10.91 6.02 -18.28
CA ARG A 3 9.59 5.35 -18.47
C ARG A 3 9.39 4.08 -17.64
N LEU A 4 10.45 3.47 -17.13
CA LEU A 4 10.39 2.23 -16.34
C LEU A 4 10.18 2.52 -14.85
N ALA A 5 10.61 3.69 -14.40
CA ALA A 5 10.54 4.07 -12.99
C ALA A 5 9.16 4.67 -12.59
N PHE A 6 8.44 5.31 -13.51
CA PHE A 6 7.24 6.10 -13.21
C PHE A 6 6.00 5.56 -13.93
N LYS A 7 4.88 5.49 -13.21
CA LYS A 7 3.56 5.15 -13.75
C LYS A 7 2.93 6.37 -14.45
N SER A 8 3.07 7.56 -13.85
CA SER A 8 2.79 8.89 -14.41
C SER A 8 3.37 9.95 -13.47
N ARG A 9 4.23 10.83 -13.97
CA ARG A 9 4.91 11.87 -13.16
C ARG A 9 3.94 12.90 -12.54
N GLU A 10 2.78 13.09 -13.15
CA GLU A 10 1.83 14.12 -12.75
C GLU A 10 0.95 13.72 -11.56
N ILE A 11 0.96 12.42 -11.18
CA ILE A 11 0.02 11.85 -10.21
C ILE A 11 0.75 11.26 -9.01
N GLU A 12 2.08 11.19 -9.06
CA GLU A 12 2.87 10.56 -8.01
C GLU A 12 3.30 11.60 -6.96
N GLU A 13 3.16 11.22 -5.70
CA GLU A 13 3.58 12.05 -4.59
C GLU A 13 5.09 12.25 -4.61
N SER A 14 5.55 13.46 -4.23
CA SER A 14 6.98 13.79 -4.24
C SER A 14 7.82 12.81 -3.42
N VAL A 15 7.31 12.34 -2.28
CA VAL A 15 8.00 11.36 -1.41
C VAL A 15 8.14 10.01 -2.13
N ASP A 16 7.10 9.56 -2.84
CA ASP A 16 7.16 8.32 -3.61
C ASP A 16 8.22 8.42 -4.71
N VAL A 17 8.19 9.51 -5.48
CA VAL A 17 9.12 9.75 -6.60
C VAL A 17 10.58 9.85 -6.13
N TYR A 18 10.84 10.65 -5.09
CA TYR A 18 12.22 10.97 -4.70
C TYR A 18 12.83 9.99 -3.72
N PHE A 19 12.02 9.25 -2.96
CA PHE A 19 12.50 8.31 -1.96
C PHE A 19 12.17 6.86 -2.35
N PHE A 20 10.91 6.43 -2.27
CA PHE A 20 10.56 5.02 -2.42
C PHE A 20 10.95 4.45 -3.78
N ARG A 21 10.70 5.17 -4.87
CA ARG A 21 11.04 4.69 -6.22
C ARG A 21 12.52 4.70 -6.50
N ARG A 22 13.25 5.66 -5.93
CA ARG A 22 14.70 5.76 -6.13
C ARG A 22 15.46 4.65 -5.43
N PHE A 23 15.04 4.28 -4.24
CA PHE A 23 15.59 3.13 -3.55
C PHE A 23 15.01 1.82 -4.10
N GLY A 24 13.73 1.79 -4.44
CA GLY A 24 13.06 0.63 -5.01
C GLY A 24 13.73 0.11 -6.28
N ILE A 25 14.20 1.01 -7.19
CA ILE A 25 14.89 0.56 -8.41
C ILE A 25 16.19 -0.20 -8.11
N VAL A 26 16.91 0.18 -7.06
CA VAL A 26 18.14 -0.52 -6.66
C VAL A 26 17.82 -1.95 -6.21
N PHE A 27 16.77 -2.12 -5.38
CA PHE A 27 16.30 -3.42 -4.96
C PHE A 27 15.69 -4.24 -6.11
N ALA A 28 14.97 -3.60 -7.04
CA ALA A 28 14.44 -4.27 -8.22
C ALA A 28 15.57 -4.82 -9.12
N LEU A 29 16.64 -4.06 -9.32
CA LEU A 29 17.81 -4.51 -10.08
C LEU A 29 18.56 -5.65 -9.36
N ALA A 30 18.70 -5.56 -8.04
CA ALA A 30 19.30 -6.63 -7.23
C ALA A 30 18.46 -7.91 -7.28
N ALA A 31 17.13 -7.80 -7.10
CA ALA A 31 16.20 -8.92 -7.21
C ALA A 31 16.24 -9.56 -8.61
N ARG A 32 16.30 -8.75 -9.67
CA ARG A 32 16.47 -9.23 -11.03
C ARG A 32 17.78 -10.01 -11.22
N ALA A 33 18.88 -9.52 -10.65
CA ALA A 33 20.19 -10.15 -10.78
C ALA A 33 20.25 -11.55 -10.15
N ILE A 34 19.48 -11.78 -9.08
CA ILE A 34 19.36 -13.09 -8.42
C ILE A 34 18.20 -13.94 -8.95
N GLY A 35 17.49 -13.47 -9.99
CA GLY A 35 16.36 -14.19 -10.60
C GLY A 35 15.09 -14.23 -9.74
N MET A 36 14.93 -13.31 -8.78
CA MET A 36 13.74 -13.26 -7.93
C MET A 36 12.53 -12.74 -8.74
N SER A 37 11.37 -13.37 -8.55
CA SER A 37 10.13 -12.92 -9.18
C SER A 37 9.56 -11.66 -8.47
N PRO A 38 8.77 -10.82 -9.18
CA PRO A 38 8.08 -9.69 -8.55
C PRO A 38 7.26 -10.10 -7.32
N THR A 39 6.46 -11.16 -7.44
CA THR A 39 5.68 -11.70 -6.33
C THR A 39 6.57 -12.18 -5.16
N GLY A 40 7.77 -12.68 -5.45
CA GLY A 40 8.75 -13.03 -4.41
C GLY A 40 9.19 -11.79 -3.61
N VAL A 41 9.40 -10.66 -4.29
CA VAL A 41 9.71 -9.38 -3.63
C VAL A 41 8.53 -8.91 -2.78
N THR A 42 7.29 -9.04 -3.28
CA THR A 42 6.06 -8.73 -2.52
C THR A 42 5.99 -9.54 -1.21
N PHE A 43 6.31 -10.83 -1.22
CA PHE A 43 6.34 -11.64 0.00
C PHE A 43 7.41 -11.17 1.00
N VAL A 44 8.59 -10.77 0.52
CA VAL A 44 9.64 -10.22 1.39
C VAL A 44 9.19 -8.88 1.98
N ALA A 45 8.56 -8.02 1.15
CA ALA A 45 7.97 -6.77 1.60
C ALA A 45 6.91 -7.00 2.68
N MET A 46 6.00 -7.93 2.45
CA MET A 46 4.94 -8.29 3.41
C MET A 46 5.53 -8.79 4.75
N ALA A 47 6.56 -9.64 4.71
CA ALA A 47 7.22 -10.12 5.91
C ALA A 47 7.90 -8.98 6.69
N ALA A 48 8.59 -8.07 5.98
CA ALA A 48 9.19 -6.88 6.59
C ALA A 48 8.13 -5.97 7.23
N GLY A 49 7.02 -5.72 6.54
CA GLY A 49 5.90 -4.91 7.03
C GLY A 49 5.22 -5.53 8.25
N ALA A 50 4.90 -6.83 8.19
CA ALA A 50 4.28 -7.55 9.31
C ALA A 50 5.18 -7.57 10.55
N MET A 51 6.47 -7.85 10.36
CA MET A 51 7.45 -7.83 11.45
C MET A 51 7.66 -6.42 11.99
N GLY A 52 7.76 -5.41 11.11
CA GLY A 52 7.87 -4.01 11.48
C GLY A 52 6.70 -3.56 12.34
N GLY A 53 5.47 -3.84 11.89
CA GLY A 53 4.25 -3.55 12.65
C GLY A 53 4.21 -4.25 14.01
N ALA A 54 4.52 -5.54 14.05
CA ALA A 54 4.55 -6.32 15.29
C ALA A 54 5.57 -5.77 16.31
N LEU A 55 6.74 -5.34 15.85
CA LEU A 55 7.79 -4.77 16.74
C LEU A 55 7.36 -3.47 17.43
N LEU A 56 6.38 -2.75 16.91
CA LEU A 56 5.82 -1.56 17.57
C LEU A 56 5.17 -1.88 18.92
N ALA A 57 4.83 -3.15 19.19
CA ALA A 57 4.30 -3.57 20.47
C ALA A 57 5.30 -3.36 21.62
N TRP A 58 6.60 -3.35 21.32
CA TRP A 58 7.67 -3.20 22.30
C TRP A 58 8.43 -1.88 22.09
N PRO A 59 8.33 -0.93 23.03
CA PRO A 59 8.97 0.38 22.90
C PRO A 59 10.46 0.36 22.56
N GLN A 60 11.19 -0.61 23.13
CA GLN A 60 12.63 -0.77 22.88
C GLN A 60 12.96 -1.17 21.44
N TYR A 61 12.02 -1.76 20.73
CA TYR A 61 12.18 -2.18 19.32
C TYR A 61 11.41 -1.28 18.34
N ALA A 62 10.74 -0.23 18.81
CA ALA A 62 9.89 0.61 17.97
C ALA A 62 10.67 1.25 16.79
N MET A 63 11.90 1.69 17.02
CA MET A 63 12.76 2.23 15.95
C MET A 63 13.10 1.20 14.88
N LEU A 64 13.37 -0.03 15.29
CA LEU A 64 13.57 -1.14 14.35
C LEU A 64 12.26 -1.45 13.59
N GLY A 65 11.13 -1.42 14.29
CA GLY A 65 9.80 -1.57 13.68
C GLY A 65 9.57 -0.52 12.60
N VAL A 66 9.82 0.75 12.90
CA VAL A 66 9.69 1.85 11.91
C VAL A 66 10.65 1.65 10.73
N ALA A 67 11.90 1.25 10.97
CA ALA A 67 12.86 1.00 9.90
C ALA A 67 12.38 -0.12 8.95
N LEU A 68 11.79 -1.20 9.50
CA LEU A 68 11.21 -2.28 8.71
C LEU A 68 9.95 -1.85 7.94
N LEU A 69 9.12 -0.97 8.51
CA LEU A 69 7.97 -0.40 7.79
C LEU A 69 8.41 0.49 6.62
N VAL A 70 9.47 1.29 6.80
CA VAL A 70 10.06 2.05 5.69
C VAL A 70 10.63 1.11 4.63
N MET A 71 11.33 0.05 5.05
CA MET A 71 11.86 -0.97 4.14
C MET A 71 10.74 -1.68 3.38
N HIS A 72 9.62 -2.01 4.05
CA HIS A 72 8.42 -2.53 3.37
C HIS A 72 8.00 -1.61 2.23
N GLY A 73 7.85 -0.30 2.46
CA GLY A 73 7.44 0.65 1.39
C GLY A 73 8.45 0.71 0.24
N VAL A 74 9.75 0.59 0.51
CA VAL A 74 10.79 0.52 -0.54
C VAL A 74 10.67 -0.77 -1.35
N LEU A 75 10.48 -1.90 -0.71
CA LEU A 75 10.34 -3.21 -1.37
C LEU A 75 9.03 -3.30 -2.17
N ASP A 76 7.95 -2.75 -1.66
CA ASP A 76 6.66 -2.61 -2.31
C ASP A 76 6.79 -1.79 -3.63
N SER A 77 7.46 -0.64 -3.57
CA SER A 77 7.82 0.10 -4.79
C SER A 77 8.70 -0.70 -5.76
N SER A 78 9.55 -1.58 -5.23
CA SER A 78 10.51 -2.39 -5.99
C SER A 78 9.84 -3.50 -6.80
N ASP A 79 8.82 -4.19 -6.28
CA ASP A 79 8.17 -5.30 -6.99
C ASP A 79 7.42 -4.83 -8.24
N GLY A 80 6.72 -3.70 -8.16
CA GLY A 80 6.10 -3.07 -9.32
C GLY A 80 7.12 -2.60 -10.36
N GLN A 81 8.29 -2.13 -9.94
CA GLN A 81 9.37 -1.78 -10.86
C GLN A 81 9.98 -3.03 -11.50
N LEU A 82 10.21 -4.09 -10.73
CA LEU A 82 10.69 -5.38 -11.23
C LEU A 82 9.71 -6.01 -12.23
N ALA A 83 8.40 -5.94 -11.94
CA ALA A 83 7.38 -6.43 -12.86
C ALA A 83 7.44 -5.70 -14.22
N ARG A 84 7.64 -4.37 -14.21
CA ARG A 84 7.83 -3.58 -15.44
C ARG A 84 9.14 -3.90 -16.16
N LEU A 85 10.24 -4.07 -15.42
CA LEU A 85 11.56 -4.40 -15.98
C LEU A 85 11.62 -5.77 -16.64
N THR A 86 10.85 -6.73 -16.12
CA THR A 86 10.86 -8.14 -16.59
C THR A 86 9.68 -8.44 -17.51
N GLY A 87 8.71 -7.54 -17.65
CA GLY A 87 7.45 -7.82 -18.36
C GLY A 87 6.56 -8.86 -17.66
N ASN A 88 6.88 -9.21 -16.42
CA ASN A 88 6.19 -10.26 -15.65
C ASN A 88 5.20 -9.64 -14.66
N SER A 89 4.10 -9.09 -15.17
CA SER A 89 3.00 -8.58 -14.38
C SER A 89 1.85 -9.57 -14.38
N THR A 90 1.54 -10.17 -13.23
CA THR A 90 0.45 -11.16 -13.08
C THR A 90 -0.70 -10.61 -12.25
N GLU A 91 -1.93 -11.11 -12.47
CA GLU A 91 -3.08 -10.76 -11.63
C GLU A 91 -2.88 -11.22 -10.18
N PHE A 92 -2.31 -12.41 -10.00
CA PHE A 92 -1.95 -12.91 -8.69
C PHE A 92 -0.96 -11.98 -7.97
N GLY A 93 0.08 -11.47 -8.66
CA GLY A 93 1.03 -10.53 -8.10
C GLY A 93 0.35 -9.23 -7.62
N ARG A 94 -0.55 -8.67 -8.43
CA ARG A 94 -1.32 -7.46 -8.05
C ARG A 94 -2.24 -7.70 -6.85
N MET A 95 -2.87 -8.88 -6.77
CA MET A 95 -3.68 -9.25 -5.61
C MET A 95 -2.81 -9.38 -4.35
N MET A 96 -1.66 -10.03 -4.46
CA MET A 96 -0.73 -10.22 -3.34
C MET A 96 -0.12 -8.92 -2.85
N ASP A 97 0.16 -7.95 -3.73
CA ASP A 97 0.55 -6.59 -3.41
C ASP A 97 -0.48 -5.91 -2.49
N GLY A 98 -1.75 -5.92 -2.88
CA GLY A 98 -2.84 -5.44 -2.02
C GLY A 98 -2.92 -6.15 -0.67
N VAL A 99 -2.79 -7.48 -0.65
CA VAL A 99 -2.79 -8.29 0.58
C VAL A 99 -1.61 -7.90 1.48
N ALA A 100 -0.43 -7.69 0.91
CA ALA A 100 0.77 -7.28 1.66
C ALA A 100 0.56 -5.94 2.38
N GLY A 101 -0.05 -4.97 1.71
CA GLY A 101 -0.45 -3.69 2.32
C GLY A 101 -1.41 -3.88 3.50
N TYR A 102 -2.47 -4.68 3.33
CA TYR A 102 -3.41 -4.95 4.44
C TYR A 102 -2.74 -5.65 5.62
N VAL A 103 -1.93 -6.68 5.39
CA VAL A 103 -1.20 -7.40 6.45
C VAL A 103 -0.31 -6.44 7.23
N THR A 104 0.41 -5.56 6.53
CA THR A 104 1.29 -4.57 7.16
C THR A 104 0.49 -3.59 8.03
N HIS A 105 -0.61 -3.04 7.53
CA HIS A 105 -1.44 -2.10 8.30
C HIS A 105 -2.07 -2.77 9.52
N ILE A 106 -2.60 -3.99 9.37
CA ILE A 106 -3.15 -4.76 10.49
C ILE A 106 -2.08 -4.99 11.56
N ALA A 107 -0.88 -5.44 11.17
CA ALA A 107 0.21 -5.66 12.11
C ALA A 107 0.62 -4.36 12.82
N MET A 108 0.67 -3.23 12.09
CA MET A 108 0.98 -1.92 12.65
C MET A 108 -0.05 -1.47 13.68
N TYR A 109 -1.34 -1.55 13.37
CA TYR A 109 -2.41 -1.17 14.30
C TYR A 109 -2.42 -2.06 15.55
N PHE A 110 -2.24 -3.38 15.40
CA PHE A 110 -2.13 -4.29 16.54
C PHE A 110 -0.88 -4.01 17.38
N GLY A 111 0.26 -3.71 16.76
CA GLY A 111 1.47 -3.36 17.48
C GLY A 111 1.33 -2.08 18.30
N ILE A 112 0.73 -1.04 17.72
CA ILE A 112 0.45 0.23 18.42
C ILE A 112 -0.54 -0.01 19.57
N LEU A 113 -1.61 -0.77 19.34
CA LEU A 113 -2.60 -1.10 20.36
C LEU A 113 -1.95 -1.85 21.52
N ALA A 114 -1.16 -2.89 21.25
CA ALA A 114 -0.47 -3.67 22.27
C ALA A 114 0.49 -2.81 23.10
N SER A 115 1.24 -1.91 22.44
CA SER A 115 2.12 -0.95 23.09
C SER A 115 1.35 0.01 24.00
N GLY A 116 0.22 0.53 23.55
CA GLY A 116 -0.62 1.44 24.35
C GLY A 116 -1.23 0.76 25.58
N LEU A 117 -1.81 -0.43 25.38
CA LEU A 117 -2.39 -1.22 26.49
C LEU A 117 -1.34 -1.58 27.55
N SER A 118 -0.12 -1.94 27.13
CA SER A 118 0.98 -2.22 28.07
C SER A 118 1.42 -1.01 28.90
N ARG A 119 1.08 0.20 28.44
CA ARG A 119 1.35 1.47 29.14
C ARG A 119 0.16 1.97 29.97
N GLY A 120 -0.91 1.17 30.06
CA GLY A 120 -2.09 1.49 30.88
C GLY A 120 -3.12 2.36 30.14
N TRP A 121 -3.06 2.49 28.81
CA TRP A 121 -4.13 3.14 28.06
C TRP A 121 -5.39 2.27 28.11
N GLY A 122 -6.56 2.91 28.18
CA GLY A 122 -7.83 2.23 28.29
C GLY A 122 -8.35 1.66 26.96
N TRP A 123 -9.56 1.11 27.03
CA TRP A 123 -10.26 0.54 25.87
C TRP A 123 -10.55 1.56 24.77
N GLU A 124 -10.53 2.85 25.09
CA GLU A 124 -10.71 3.96 24.14
C GLU A 124 -9.66 3.90 23.03
N LEU A 125 -8.44 3.43 23.35
CA LEU A 125 -7.39 3.23 22.35
C LEU A 125 -7.82 2.15 21.33
N ALA A 126 -8.43 1.06 21.76
CA ALA A 126 -8.91 0.02 20.85
C ALA A 126 -9.96 0.57 19.87
N VAL A 127 -10.92 1.36 20.38
CA VAL A 127 -11.92 2.03 19.55
C VAL A 127 -11.25 2.97 18.55
N LEU A 128 -10.28 3.78 19.00
CA LEU A 128 -9.54 4.68 18.14
C LEU A 128 -8.79 3.93 17.03
N MET A 129 -8.15 2.80 17.36
CA MET A 129 -7.43 1.99 16.36
C MET A 129 -8.38 1.37 15.32
N VAL A 130 -9.56 0.91 15.74
CA VAL A 130 -10.58 0.40 14.81
C VAL A 130 -11.07 1.52 13.88
N LEU A 131 -11.39 2.69 14.43
CA LEU A 131 -11.84 3.83 13.63
C LEU A 131 -10.75 4.30 12.66
N ALA A 132 -9.50 4.36 13.11
CA ALA A 132 -8.36 4.70 12.27
C ALA A 132 -8.17 3.68 11.14
N GLY A 133 -8.27 2.38 11.43
CA GLY A 133 -8.19 1.32 10.43
C GLY A 133 -9.29 1.41 9.38
N LEU A 134 -10.54 1.59 9.79
CA LEU A 134 -11.67 1.79 8.88
C LEU A 134 -11.48 3.06 8.03
N SER A 135 -11.06 4.16 8.63
CA SER A 135 -10.75 5.41 7.93
C SER A 135 -9.66 5.21 6.88
N THR A 136 -8.59 4.48 7.21
CA THR A 136 -7.50 4.18 6.28
C THR A 136 -8.00 3.38 5.08
N ILE A 137 -8.83 2.36 5.30
CA ILE A 137 -9.41 1.56 4.22
C ILE A 137 -10.25 2.43 3.28
N VAL A 138 -11.14 3.27 3.83
CA VAL A 138 -11.99 4.17 3.01
C VAL A 138 -11.13 5.14 2.21
N HIS A 139 -10.16 5.79 2.84
CA HIS A 139 -9.30 6.76 2.15
C HIS A 139 -8.44 6.11 1.05
N ALA A 140 -7.90 4.92 1.30
CA ALA A 140 -7.12 4.18 0.32
C ALA A 140 -7.97 3.82 -0.92
N GLN A 141 -9.19 3.34 -0.71
CA GLN A 141 -10.12 3.01 -1.80
C GLN A 141 -10.53 4.26 -2.60
N MET A 142 -10.83 5.35 -1.92
CA MET A 142 -11.15 6.61 -2.59
C MET A 142 -9.97 7.15 -3.41
N TYR A 143 -8.77 7.11 -2.82
CA TYR A 143 -7.55 7.52 -3.51
C TYR A 143 -7.31 6.71 -4.79
N ASP A 144 -7.36 5.39 -4.70
CA ASP A 144 -7.14 4.49 -5.84
C ASP A 144 -8.20 4.70 -6.94
N TYR A 145 -9.45 4.92 -6.55
CA TYR A 145 -10.52 5.21 -7.51
C TYR A 145 -10.25 6.53 -8.25
N HIS A 146 -10.06 7.63 -7.53
CA HIS A 146 -9.84 8.94 -8.14
C HIS A 146 -8.55 8.98 -8.97
N ARG A 147 -7.48 8.35 -8.49
CA ARG A 147 -6.24 8.21 -9.23
C ARG A 147 -6.45 7.45 -10.54
N SER A 148 -7.15 6.34 -10.50
CA SER A 148 -7.43 5.52 -11.68
C SER A 148 -8.32 6.26 -12.69
N ALA A 149 -9.34 6.96 -12.20
CA ALA A 149 -10.23 7.79 -13.02
C ALA A 149 -9.47 8.95 -13.69
N TYR A 150 -8.61 9.64 -12.94
CA TYR A 150 -7.79 10.72 -13.49
C TYR A 150 -6.81 10.20 -14.55
N VAL A 151 -6.12 9.06 -14.30
CA VAL A 151 -5.22 8.44 -15.28
C VAL A 151 -5.97 8.09 -16.57
N ALA A 152 -7.16 7.49 -16.46
CA ALA A 152 -7.97 7.14 -17.63
C ALA A 152 -8.34 8.38 -18.43
N TYR A 153 -8.78 9.45 -17.76
CA TYR A 153 -9.17 10.70 -18.41
C TYR A 153 -7.98 11.40 -19.10
N VAL A 154 -6.86 11.58 -18.40
CA VAL A 154 -5.71 12.35 -18.92
C VAL A 154 -4.91 11.57 -19.96
N THR A 155 -4.75 10.24 -19.79
CA THR A 155 -3.89 9.44 -20.68
C THR A 155 -4.62 8.84 -21.87
N LYS A 156 -5.93 8.54 -21.73
CA LYS A 156 -6.72 7.86 -22.76
C LYS A 156 -7.85 8.72 -23.33
N GLY A 157 -8.15 9.88 -22.73
CA GLY A 157 -9.29 10.70 -23.10
C GLY A 157 -10.65 10.01 -22.82
N GLU A 158 -10.62 8.90 -22.06
CA GLU A 158 -11.82 8.16 -21.69
C GLU A 158 -12.49 8.87 -20.50
N PRO A 159 -13.83 9.01 -20.47
CA PRO A 159 -14.50 9.46 -19.27
C PRO A 159 -14.15 8.51 -18.12
N PRO A 160 -14.09 9.01 -16.87
CA PRO A 160 -13.86 8.16 -15.70
C PRO A 160 -14.80 6.96 -15.79
N PRO A 161 -14.32 5.74 -15.46
CA PRO A 161 -15.15 4.55 -15.54
C PRO A 161 -16.44 4.85 -14.77
N ALA A 162 -17.59 4.84 -15.49
CA ALA A 162 -18.86 4.90 -14.82
C ALA A 162 -18.84 3.79 -13.78
N VAL A 163 -19.19 4.13 -12.54
CA VAL A 163 -19.39 3.11 -11.51
C VAL A 163 -20.51 2.22 -12.03
N VAL A 164 -20.16 1.15 -12.75
CA VAL A 164 -21.08 0.14 -13.25
C VAL A 164 -21.42 -0.73 -12.05
N GLY A 165 -22.23 -0.17 -11.15
CA GLY A 165 -22.81 -0.88 -10.04
C GLY A 165 -24.26 -1.14 -10.37
N THR A 166 -24.65 -2.42 -10.46
CA THR A 166 -26.01 -2.79 -10.09
C THR A 166 -26.38 -2.06 -8.80
N PRO A 167 -27.61 -1.56 -8.64
CA PRO A 167 -28.00 -0.84 -7.44
C PRO A 167 -27.87 -1.78 -6.24
N ASN A 168 -26.70 -1.78 -5.63
CA ASN A 168 -26.40 -2.56 -4.44
C ASN A 168 -26.85 -1.76 -3.22
N THR A 169 -27.91 -2.24 -2.60
CA THR A 169 -28.36 -1.83 -1.26
C THR A 169 -27.32 -2.30 -0.26
N GLY A 170 -26.49 -1.40 0.25
CA GLY A 170 -25.49 -1.72 1.26
C GLY A 170 -24.34 -0.71 1.30
N ILE A 171 -23.24 -1.10 1.91
CA ILE A 171 -22.03 -0.29 2.05
C ILE A 171 -21.50 0.20 0.68
N VAL A 172 -21.62 -0.62 -0.36
CA VAL A 172 -21.25 -0.27 -1.74
C VAL A 172 -22.13 0.86 -2.28
N GLY A 173 -23.45 0.81 -2.04
CA GLY A 173 -24.37 1.88 -2.46
C GLY A 173 -24.12 3.19 -1.72
N ALA A 174 -23.75 3.15 -0.44
CA ALA A 174 -23.36 4.34 0.32
C ALA A 174 -22.03 4.92 -0.20
N TYR A 175 -21.10 4.08 -0.58
CA TYR A 175 -19.84 4.47 -1.20
C TYR A 175 -20.04 5.14 -2.56
N GLU A 176 -20.89 4.57 -3.42
CA GLU A 176 -21.25 5.14 -4.71
C GLU A 176 -21.99 6.49 -4.57
N ALA A 177 -22.83 6.64 -3.55
CA ALA A 177 -23.53 7.89 -3.26
C ALA A 177 -22.56 9.02 -2.84
N MET A 178 -21.52 8.69 -2.07
CA MET A 178 -20.47 9.64 -1.67
C MET A 178 -19.60 10.10 -2.85
N GLN A 179 -19.49 9.30 -3.92
CA GLN A 179 -18.71 9.67 -5.11
C GLN A 179 -19.47 10.56 -6.09
N ARG A 180 -20.78 10.76 -5.92
CA ARG A 180 -21.63 11.60 -6.80
C ARG A 180 -21.75 13.07 -6.36
N VAL A 181 -21.11 13.44 -5.27
CA VAL A 181 -21.04 14.84 -4.78
C VAL A 181 -19.73 15.48 -5.21
#